data_3083e80f1e27df9187481ed8d4b0df37
#
_entry.id   3083e80f1e27df9187481ed8d4b0df37
#
_cell.length_a   1.000
_cell.length_b   1.000
_cell.length_c   1.000
_cell.angle_alpha   90.00
_cell.angle_beta   90.00
_cell.angle_gamma   90.00
#
_symmetry.space_group_name_H-M   'P 1'
#
loop_
_entity.id
_entity.type
_entity.pdbx_description
1 polymer ?
#
loop_
_entity_poly.entity_id
_entity_poly.type
_entity_poly.pdbx_seq_one_letter_code
_entity_poly.pdbx_strand_id
1 'polypeptide(L)'
;MLSPPKLPKNAAVLDVGAGSGFFTVKIAQKIRAANPNAAFYALDITPAMLLSLERKNANITPFIGLAENIKSSIKEARKHSKIPYKFDVVFSTLMLHHSTQPEKVFKNIQTVLRKKGKAIVVDLCEHHFEEFKTEMGDIHLGFKPEKIYQMAQKHFPEVKVEKMPGICCEYSGRSAGIFFVTMQNHP
;
A
#
# COMPACT_ATOMS: atom_id res chain seq x y z
N MET A 1 -21.19 5.98 -10.53
CA MET A 1 -19.72 6.18 -10.49
C MET A 1 -19.41 7.19 -9.41
N LEU A 2 -18.75 6.79 -8.34
CA LEU A 2 -18.28 7.74 -7.33
C LEU A 2 -17.13 8.53 -7.95
N SER A 3 -17.27 9.85 -8.01
CA SER A 3 -16.19 10.73 -8.45
C SER A 3 -14.95 10.47 -7.60
N PRO A 4 -13.74 10.37 -8.19
CA PRO A 4 -12.54 10.19 -7.40
C PRO A 4 -12.43 11.33 -6.38
N PRO A 5 -12.01 11.04 -5.13
CA PRO A 5 -11.87 12.07 -4.12
C PRO A 5 -10.93 13.15 -4.62
N LYS A 6 -11.37 14.42 -4.55
CA LYS A 6 -10.50 15.56 -4.88
C LYS A 6 -9.32 15.56 -3.89
N LEU A 7 -8.15 15.23 -4.39
CA LEU A 7 -6.90 15.34 -3.63
C LEU A 7 -6.50 16.82 -3.50
N PRO A 8 -5.81 17.21 -2.41
CA PRO A 8 -5.17 18.53 -2.32
C PRO A 8 -4.23 18.79 -3.50
N LYS A 9 -4.08 20.04 -3.92
CA LYS A 9 -3.24 20.42 -5.07
C LYS A 9 -1.81 19.85 -5.00
N ASN A 10 -1.24 19.81 -3.80
CA ASN A 10 0.11 19.28 -3.53
C ASN A 10 0.01 18.01 -2.65
N ALA A 11 -0.83 17.08 -3.05
CA ALA A 11 -1.04 15.85 -2.29
C ALA A 11 0.27 15.05 -2.12
N ALA A 12 0.51 14.56 -0.90
CA ALA A 12 1.57 13.61 -0.61
C ALA A 12 0.98 12.19 -0.57
N VAL A 13 1.51 11.31 -1.39
CA VAL A 13 1.04 9.93 -1.55
C VAL A 13 2.16 8.97 -1.19
N LEU A 14 1.89 8.00 -0.32
CA LEU A 14 2.84 6.96 0.09
C LEU A 14 2.37 5.60 -0.39
N ASP A 15 3.26 4.86 -1.04
CA ASP A 15 3.13 3.42 -1.30
C ASP A 15 3.90 2.64 -0.24
N VAL A 16 3.26 1.68 0.40
CA VAL A 16 3.83 0.82 1.45
C VAL A 16 4.01 -0.60 0.92
N GLY A 17 5.27 -1.04 0.83
CA GLY A 17 5.63 -2.28 0.17
C GLY A 17 5.60 -2.12 -1.36
N ALA A 18 6.26 -1.07 -1.84
CA ALA A 18 6.19 -0.68 -3.26
C ALA A 18 6.87 -1.68 -4.21
N GLY A 19 7.74 -2.55 -3.68
CA GLY A 19 8.53 -3.47 -4.47
C GLY A 19 9.33 -2.73 -5.55
N SER A 20 9.36 -3.29 -6.75
CA SER A 20 10.00 -2.65 -7.91
C SER A 20 9.20 -1.46 -8.50
N GLY A 21 8.08 -1.08 -7.89
CA GLY A 21 7.26 0.06 -8.31
C GLY A 21 6.35 -0.22 -9.52
N PHE A 22 6.01 -1.47 -9.78
CA PHE A 22 5.13 -1.81 -10.92
C PHE A 22 3.78 -1.10 -10.82
N PHE A 23 3.13 -1.16 -9.66
CA PHE A 23 1.88 -0.46 -9.41
C PHE A 23 2.09 1.02 -9.11
N THR A 24 3.12 1.35 -8.32
CA THR A 24 3.45 2.72 -7.91
C THR A 24 3.55 3.67 -9.09
N VAL A 25 4.29 3.28 -10.13
CA VAL A 25 4.50 4.11 -11.33
C VAL A 25 3.18 4.34 -12.07
N LYS A 26 2.39 3.29 -12.29
CA LYS A 26 1.09 3.39 -12.98
C LYS A 26 0.09 4.25 -12.23
N ILE A 27 0.03 4.09 -10.90
CA ILE A 27 -0.85 4.89 -10.03
C ILE A 27 -0.39 6.35 -10.04
N ALA A 28 0.93 6.61 -9.94
CA ALA A 28 1.49 7.96 -9.98
C ALA A 28 1.16 8.67 -11.29
N GLN A 29 1.33 8.01 -12.43
CA GLN A 29 0.97 8.55 -13.74
C GLN A 29 -0.52 8.93 -13.80
N LYS A 30 -1.39 8.02 -13.34
CA LYS A 30 -2.84 8.24 -13.38
C LYS A 30 -3.29 9.37 -12.46
N ILE A 31 -2.72 9.47 -11.25
CA ILE A 31 -3.03 10.55 -10.31
C ILE A 31 -2.51 11.89 -10.84
N ARG A 32 -1.28 11.94 -11.36
CA ARG A 32 -0.68 13.18 -11.90
C ARG A 32 -1.38 13.72 -13.13
N ALA A 33 -2.06 12.89 -13.90
CA ALA A 33 -2.91 13.35 -15.00
C ALA A 33 -4.00 14.34 -14.54
N ALA A 34 -4.54 14.14 -13.31
CA ALA A 34 -5.56 15.02 -12.71
C ALA A 34 -4.97 15.95 -11.63
N ASN A 35 -3.81 15.62 -11.07
CA ASN A 35 -3.13 16.38 -10.01
C ASN A 35 -1.61 16.39 -10.27
N PRO A 36 -1.12 17.25 -11.19
CA PRO A 36 0.27 17.26 -11.64
C PRO A 36 1.30 17.48 -10.52
N ASN A 37 0.90 18.16 -9.44
CA ASN A 37 1.78 18.48 -8.31
C ASN A 37 1.79 17.42 -7.21
N ALA A 38 1.12 16.28 -7.40
CA ALA A 38 1.14 15.19 -6.42
C ALA A 38 2.55 14.60 -6.28
N ALA A 39 3.07 14.60 -5.05
CA ALA A 39 4.35 14.01 -4.68
C ALA A 39 4.17 12.55 -4.25
N PHE A 40 5.02 11.67 -4.77
CA PHE A 40 4.95 10.24 -4.49
C PHE A 40 6.20 9.76 -3.75
N TYR A 41 5.95 8.92 -2.77
CA TYR A 41 6.94 8.29 -1.91
C TYR A 41 6.70 6.78 -1.90
N ALA A 42 7.76 6.00 -1.85
CA ALA A 42 7.70 4.55 -1.91
C ALA A 42 8.55 3.93 -0.79
N LEU A 43 7.92 3.17 0.08
CA LEU A 43 8.57 2.44 1.15
C LEU A 43 8.64 0.96 0.79
N ASP A 44 9.82 0.38 0.89
CA ASP A 44 10.02 -1.08 0.81
C ASP A 44 11.18 -1.50 1.72
N ILE A 45 11.16 -2.76 2.17
CA ILE A 45 12.24 -3.32 2.98
C ILE A 45 13.45 -3.72 2.13
N THR A 46 13.23 -3.99 0.83
CA THR A 46 14.21 -4.58 -0.06
C THR A 46 14.94 -3.53 -0.89
N PRO A 47 16.23 -3.23 -0.61
CA PRO A 47 16.98 -2.20 -1.35
C PRO A 47 17.02 -2.43 -2.86
N ALA A 48 17.19 -3.69 -3.30
CA ALA A 48 17.24 -4.03 -4.73
C ALA A 48 15.93 -3.70 -5.46
N MET A 49 14.78 -3.82 -4.79
CA MET A 49 13.47 -3.43 -5.33
C MET A 49 13.39 -1.92 -5.52
N LEU A 50 13.82 -1.15 -4.53
CA LEU A 50 13.84 0.32 -4.62
C LEU A 50 14.79 0.82 -5.71
N LEU A 51 15.95 0.20 -5.88
CA LEU A 51 16.85 0.51 -7.00
C LEU A 51 16.20 0.25 -8.36
N SER A 52 15.41 -0.82 -8.46
CA SER A 52 14.62 -1.10 -9.67
C SER A 52 13.53 -0.05 -9.92
N LEU A 53 12.90 0.46 -8.87
CA LEU A 53 11.95 1.58 -8.96
C LEU A 53 12.63 2.87 -9.43
N GLU A 54 13.79 3.22 -8.85
CA GLU A 54 14.53 4.44 -9.23
C GLU A 54 14.91 4.48 -10.72
N ARG A 55 15.33 3.34 -11.27
CA ARG A 55 15.67 3.21 -12.70
C ARG A 55 14.50 3.52 -13.64
N LYS A 56 13.26 3.51 -13.16
CA LYS A 56 12.08 3.87 -13.95
C LYS A 56 11.89 5.38 -14.12
N ASN A 57 12.68 6.20 -13.43
CA ASN A 57 12.68 7.68 -13.53
C ASN A 57 11.27 8.31 -13.40
N ALA A 58 10.42 7.75 -12.56
CA ALA A 58 9.02 8.15 -12.44
C ALA A 58 8.78 9.31 -11.45
N ASN A 59 9.84 9.99 -11.01
CA ASN A 59 9.81 11.07 -10.02
C ASN A 59 9.07 10.62 -8.72
N ILE A 60 9.46 9.47 -8.20
CA ILE A 60 8.99 8.89 -6.94
C ILE A 60 10.18 8.86 -6.00
N THR A 61 10.01 9.28 -4.75
CA THR A 61 11.07 9.26 -3.73
C THR A 61 11.04 7.93 -2.99
N PRO A 62 11.96 6.99 -3.25
CA PRO A 62 12.02 5.73 -2.55
C PRO A 62 12.74 5.88 -1.21
N PHE A 63 12.39 5.03 -0.24
CA PHE A 63 13.13 4.90 1.01
C PHE A 63 12.93 3.52 1.65
N ILE A 64 13.98 3.04 2.29
CA ILE A 64 13.98 1.74 2.96
C ILE A 64 13.17 1.84 4.26
N GLY A 65 12.31 0.84 4.49
CA GLY A 65 11.54 0.78 5.73
C GLY A 65 10.64 -0.43 5.85
N LEU A 66 10.06 -0.57 7.05
CA LEU A 66 9.14 -1.64 7.43
C LEU A 66 7.71 -1.13 7.48
N ALA A 67 6.78 -1.87 6.88
CA ALA A 67 5.35 -1.57 6.91
C ALA A 67 4.79 -1.59 8.36
N GLU A 68 5.32 -2.44 9.21
CA GLU A 68 4.99 -2.53 10.62
C GLU A 68 5.61 -1.41 11.49
N ASN A 69 6.45 -0.54 10.90
CA ASN A 69 7.11 0.54 11.62
C ASN A 69 7.37 1.78 10.75
N ILE A 70 6.34 2.25 10.04
CA ILE A 70 6.44 3.33 9.05
C ILE A 70 7.00 4.63 9.67
N LYS A 71 6.56 5.01 10.87
CA LYS A 71 7.05 6.24 11.53
C LYS A 71 8.56 6.27 11.74
N SER A 72 9.12 5.17 12.25
CA SER A 72 10.57 5.08 12.47
C SER A 72 11.32 5.04 11.14
N SER A 73 10.78 4.33 10.14
CA SER A 73 11.34 4.30 8.79
C SER A 73 11.40 5.70 8.17
N ILE A 74 10.34 6.49 8.30
CA ILE A 74 10.31 7.89 7.85
C ILE A 74 11.34 8.73 8.62
N LYS A 75 11.42 8.58 9.95
CA LYS A 75 12.39 9.33 10.78
C LYS A 75 13.82 9.08 10.32
N GLU A 76 14.15 7.83 10.02
CA GLU A 76 15.49 7.47 9.53
C GLU A 76 15.76 8.03 8.13
N ALA A 77 14.83 7.80 7.19
CA ALA A 77 14.97 8.25 5.81
C ALA A 77 15.05 9.78 5.68
N ARG A 78 14.44 10.53 6.60
CA ARG A 78 14.51 12.01 6.63
C ARG A 78 15.89 12.57 6.92
N LYS A 79 16.82 11.76 7.40
CA LYS A 79 18.23 12.18 7.55
C LYS A 79 18.90 12.46 6.18
N HIS A 80 18.37 11.86 5.12
CA HIS A 80 18.97 11.89 3.78
C HIS A 80 18.01 12.36 2.68
N SER A 81 16.72 12.45 2.96
CA SER A 81 15.68 12.77 1.97
C SER A 81 14.57 13.65 2.55
N LYS A 82 13.95 14.48 1.69
CA LYS A 82 12.81 15.31 2.09
C LYS A 82 11.51 14.50 2.03
N ILE A 83 11.18 13.79 3.10
CA ILE A 83 9.96 12.98 3.22
C ILE A 83 9.02 13.63 4.25
N PRO A 84 7.71 13.80 3.96
CA PRO A 84 6.77 14.32 4.94
C PRO A 84 6.51 13.30 6.06
N TYR A 85 6.11 13.75 7.25
CA TYR A 85 5.67 12.85 8.33
C TYR A 85 4.25 12.34 8.14
N LYS A 86 3.45 13.02 7.31
CA LYS A 86 2.03 12.75 7.10
C LYS A 86 1.67 12.83 5.63
N PHE A 87 0.79 11.94 5.20
CA PHE A 87 0.35 11.78 3.82
C PHE A 87 -1.16 12.00 3.69
N ASP A 88 -1.58 12.48 2.54
CA ASP A 88 -2.98 12.63 2.18
C ASP A 88 -3.58 11.27 1.78
N VAL A 89 -2.76 10.44 1.12
CA VAL A 89 -3.11 9.09 0.73
C VAL A 89 -1.96 8.14 1.06
N VAL A 90 -2.30 6.99 1.62
CA VAL A 90 -1.40 5.84 1.77
C VAL A 90 -2.03 4.66 1.06
N PHE A 91 -1.29 3.96 0.23
CA PHE A 91 -1.77 2.73 -0.37
C PHE A 91 -0.73 1.61 -0.25
N SER A 92 -1.20 0.39 -0.40
CA SER A 92 -0.37 -0.81 -0.43
C SER A 92 -1.00 -1.81 -1.38
N THR A 93 -0.18 -2.47 -2.20
CA THR A 93 -0.67 -3.42 -3.21
C THR A 93 0.14 -4.70 -3.16
N LEU A 94 -0.52 -5.81 -2.87
CA LEU A 94 0.07 -7.16 -2.83
C LEU A 94 1.31 -7.24 -1.91
N MET A 95 1.19 -6.70 -0.69
CA MET A 95 2.26 -6.71 0.30
C MET A 95 1.80 -7.29 1.64
N LEU A 96 0.52 -7.11 2.01
CA LEU A 96 0.04 -7.44 3.35
C LEU A 96 0.20 -8.94 3.67
N HIS A 97 0.08 -9.80 2.67
CA HIS A 97 0.27 -11.26 2.81
C HIS A 97 1.73 -11.66 3.10
N HIS A 98 2.71 -10.75 2.88
CA HIS A 98 4.09 -10.93 3.32
C HIS A 98 4.37 -10.38 4.73
N SER A 99 3.41 -9.68 5.36
CA SER A 99 3.61 -9.12 6.70
C SER A 99 3.41 -10.19 7.78
N THR A 100 4.33 -10.26 8.74
CA THR A 100 4.16 -11.11 9.93
C THR A 100 3.12 -10.56 10.90
N GLN A 101 2.79 -9.25 10.82
CA GLN A 101 1.88 -8.56 11.71
C GLN A 101 0.91 -7.64 10.93
N PRO A 102 -0.05 -8.21 10.16
CA PRO A 102 -0.92 -7.43 9.28
C PRO A 102 -1.72 -6.32 9.99
N GLU A 103 -2.22 -6.60 11.21
CA GLU A 103 -2.94 -5.59 12.00
C GLU A 103 -2.05 -4.40 12.36
N LYS A 104 -0.76 -4.64 12.64
CA LYS A 104 0.19 -3.57 12.93
C LYS A 104 0.46 -2.68 11.72
N VAL A 105 0.36 -3.23 10.50
CA VAL A 105 0.43 -2.44 9.27
C VAL A 105 -0.71 -1.43 9.22
N PHE A 106 -1.97 -1.83 9.46
CA PHE A 106 -3.11 -0.91 9.51
C PHE A 106 -2.92 0.19 10.54
N LYS A 107 -2.47 -0.16 11.76
CA LYS A 107 -2.14 0.81 12.80
C LYS A 107 -1.08 1.81 12.33
N ASN A 108 -0.01 1.35 11.69
CA ASN A 108 1.06 2.22 11.21
C ASN A 108 0.60 3.14 10.07
N ILE A 109 -0.18 2.63 9.11
CA ILE A 109 -0.78 3.44 8.05
C ILE A 109 -1.61 4.58 8.66
N GLN A 110 -2.48 4.28 9.63
CA GLN A 110 -3.29 5.28 10.31
C GLN A 110 -2.41 6.38 10.93
N THR A 111 -1.29 5.99 11.57
CA THR A 111 -0.40 6.95 12.26
C THR A 111 0.31 7.94 11.34
N VAL A 112 0.41 7.67 10.05
CA VAL A 112 1.08 8.54 9.07
C VAL A 112 0.10 9.24 8.12
N LEU A 113 -1.18 9.00 8.25
CA LEU A 113 -2.21 9.73 7.53
C LEU A 113 -2.48 11.10 8.16
N ARG A 114 -2.77 12.08 7.32
CA ARG A 114 -3.36 13.35 7.73
C ARG A 114 -4.79 13.15 8.23
N LYS A 115 -5.36 14.15 8.88
CA LYS A 115 -6.80 14.22 9.15
C LYS A 115 -7.56 14.10 7.83
N LYS A 116 -8.63 13.31 7.82
CA LYS A 116 -9.43 12.96 6.62
C LYS A 116 -8.61 12.29 5.49
N GLY A 117 -7.35 11.97 5.73
CA GLY A 117 -6.52 11.22 4.79
C GLY A 117 -7.09 9.82 4.52
N LYS A 118 -6.82 9.28 3.35
CA LYS A 118 -7.37 8.00 2.91
C LYS A 118 -6.29 6.94 2.80
N ALA A 119 -6.64 5.71 3.17
CA ALA A 119 -5.80 4.55 2.92
C ALA A 119 -6.52 3.55 2.01
N ILE A 120 -5.74 2.87 1.17
CA ILE A 120 -6.22 1.81 0.28
C ILE A 120 -5.25 0.65 0.38
N VAL A 121 -5.75 -0.54 0.68
CA VAL A 121 -4.94 -1.77 0.61
C VAL A 121 -5.61 -2.73 -0.35
N VAL A 122 -4.83 -3.25 -1.29
CA VAL A 122 -5.25 -4.28 -2.25
C VAL A 122 -4.41 -5.51 -1.98
N ASP A 123 -5.06 -6.65 -1.74
CA ASP A 123 -4.33 -7.89 -1.46
C ASP A 123 -5.14 -9.14 -1.83
N LEU A 124 -4.56 -10.33 -1.65
CA LEU A 124 -5.12 -11.61 -2.02
C LEU A 124 -6.29 -12.02 -1.11
N CYS A 125 -7.37 -12.46 -1.71
CA CYS A 125 -8.39 -13.24 -1.00
C CYS A 125 -7.80 -14.58 -0.56
N GLU A 126 -8.25 -15.10 0.59
CA GLU A 126 -7.84 -16.40 1.11
C GLU A 126 -7.97 -17.50 0.03
N HIS A 127 -6.93 -18.29 -0.11
CA HIS A 127 -6.82 -19.42 -1.02
C HIS A 127 -6.02 -20.58 -0.38
N HIS A 128 -5.91 -21.72 -1.06
CA HIS A 128 -5.27 -22.93 -0.52
C HIS A 128 -4.04 -23.39 -1.33
N PHE A 129 -3.42 -22.47 -2.08
CA PHE A 129 -2.27 -22.77 -2.92
C PHE A 129 -0.99 -22.69 -2.10
N GLU A 130 -0.61 -23.80 -1.45
CA GLU A 130 0.58 -23.86 -0.56
C GLU A 130 1.89 -23.53 -1.28
N GLU A 131 1.93 -23.74 -2.60
CA GLU A 131 3.09 -23.41 -3.43
C GLU A 131 3.46 -21.93 -3.35
N PHE A 132 2.50 -21.03 -3.12
CA PHE A 132 2.76 -19.60 -2.99
C PHE A 132 3.69 -19.28 -1.84
N LYS A 133 3.67 -20.07 -0.75
CA LYS A 133 4.60 -19.92 0.38
C LYS A 133 6.06 -20.17 -0.04
N THR A 134 6.30 -21.19 -0.84
CA THR A 134 7.65 -21.59 -1.23
C THR A 134 8.19 -20.82 -2.42
N GLU A 135 7.33 -20.48 -3.36
CA GLU A 135 7.71 -19.89 -4.64
C GLU A 135 7.64 -18.36 -4.64
N MET A 136 6.69 -17.78 -3.89
CA MET A 136 6.48 -16.34 -3.81
C MET A 136 6.85 -15.74 -2.44
N GLY A 137 7.12 -16.58 -1.45
CA GLY A 137 7.48 -16.15 -0.09
C GLY A 137 6.28 -15.63 0.71
N ASP A 138 5.07 -16.09 0.40
CA ASP A 138 3.86 -15.70 1.10
C ASP A 138 3.87 -16.22 2.53
N ILE A 139 3.67 -15.34 3.51
CA ILE A 139 3.48 -15.73 4.91
C ILE A 139 2.03 -16.13 5.13
N HIS A 140 1.11 -15.43 4.49
CA HIS A 140 -0.32 -15.71 4.52
C HIS A 140 -0.82 -16.07 3.13
N LEU A 141 -1.62 -17.11 3.02
CA LEU A 141 -2.30 -17.47 1.77
C LEU A 141 -3.55 -16.60 1.56
N GLY A 142 -3.35 -15.28 1.54
CA GLY A 142 -4.40 -14.29 1.45
C GLY A 142 -5.24 -14.16 2.73
N PHE A 143 -6.33 -13.41 2.64
CA PHE A 143 -7.17 -13.08 3.79
C PHE A 143 -8.65 -13.14 3.45
N LYS A 144 -9.46 -13.51 4.46
CA LYS A 144 -10.91 -13.33 4.39
C LYS A 144 -11.23 -11.84 4.50
N PRO A 145 -12.07 -11.27 3.61
CA PRO A 145 -12.47 -9.85 3.69
C PRO A 145 -13.00 -9.44 5.05
N GLU A 146 -13.73 -10.32 5.74
CA GLU A 146 -14.28 -10.09 7.08
C GLU A 146 -13.17 -9.90 8.12
N LYS A 147 -12.07 -10.68 8.02
CA LYS A 147 -10.91 -10.55 8.91
C LYS A 147 -10.16 -9.23 8.66
N ILE A 148 -10.05 -8.83 7.39
CA ILE A 148 -9.47 -7.53 7.01
C ILE A 148 -10.30 -6.39 7.60
N TYR A 149 -11.64 -6.45 7.47
CA TYR A 149 -12.52 -5.47 8.06
C TYR A 149 -12.32 -5.36 9.59
N GLN A 150 -12.29 -6.50 10.30
CA GLN A 150 -12.08 -6.55 11.74
C GLN A 150 -10.74 -5.95 12.19
N MET A 151 -9.66 -6.15 11.43
CA MET A 151 -8.37 -5.56 11.72
C MET A 151 -8.36 -4.05 11.46
N ALA A 152 -8.90 -3.61 10.32
CA ALA A 152 -8.88 -2.21 9.91
C ALA A 152 -9.77 -1.33 10.80
N GLN A 153 -10.99 -1.80 11.18
CA GLN A 153 -11.94 -1.03 12.00
C GLN A 153 -11.43 -0.69 13.41
N LYS A 154 -10.41 -1.41 13.93
CA LYS A 154 -9.76 -1.07 15.20
C LYS A 154 -8.99 0.26 15.13
N HIS A 155 -8.65 0.71 13.94
CA HIS A 155 -7.77 1.86 13.71
C HIS A 155 -8.42 2.97 12.88
N PHE A 156 -9.45 2.65 12.10
CA PHE A 156 -10.12 3.59 11.21
C PHE A 156 -11.61 3.68 11.51
N PRO A 157 -12.19 4.90 11.59
CA PRO A 157 -13.62 5.08 11.82
C PRO A 157 -14.47 4.67 10.61
N GLU A 158 -13.92 4.80 9.41
CA GLU A 158 -14.60 4.43 8.17
C GLU A 158 -13.78 3.36 7.44
N VAL A 159 -14.39 2.19 7.24
CA VAL A 159 -13.78 1.04 6.55
C VAL A 159 -14.79 0.44 5.60
N LYS A 160 -14.39 0.22 4.36
CA LYS A 160 -15.15 -0.53 3.37
C LYS A 160 -14.25 -1.57 2.73
N VAL A 161 -14.68 -2.83 2.71
CA VAL A 161 -13.97 -3.94 2.06
C VAL A 161 -14.81 -4.48 0.92
N GLU A 162 -14.22 -4.66 -0.24
CA GLU A 162 -14.89 -5.17 -1.43
C GLU A 162 -14.00 -6.20 -2.14
N LYS A 163 -14.60 -7.28 -2.59
CA LYS A 163 -13.93 -8.20 -3.53
C LYS A 163 -13.91 -7.56 -4.90
N MET A 164 -12.76 -7.60 -5.56
CA MET A 164 -12.67 -7.14 -6.94
C MET A 164 -13.08 -8.27 -7.90
N PRO A 165 -13.83 -7.94 -8.95
CA PRO A 165 -14.05 -8.92 -10.02
C PRO A 165 -12.72 -9.19 -10.72
N GLY A 166 -12.46 -10.46 -11.02
CA GLY A 166 -11.22 -10.89 -11.66
C GLY A 166 -10.29 -11.65 -10.73
N ILE A 167 -9.16 -11.99 -11.25
CA ILE A 167 -8.12 -12.76 -10.60
C ILE A 167 -6.80 -12.02 -10.70
N CYS A 168 -5.97 -12.17 -9.68
CA CYS A 168 -4.59 -11.70 -9.66
C CYS A 168 -3.66 -12.90 -9.45
N CYS A 169 -2.39 -12.69 -9.81
CA CYS A 169 -1.32 -13.60 -9.41
C CYS A 169 -1.55 -15.02 -9.92
N GLU A 170 -1.69 -15.14 -11.24
CA GLU A 170 -1.67 -16.42 -11.90
C GLU A 170 -0.27 -17.02 -11.84
N TYR A 171 -0.15 -18.14 -11.13
CA TYR A 171 1.09 -18.88 -11.04
C TYR A 171 0.81 -20.38 -11.23
N SER A 172 1.59 -21.05 -12.06
CA SER A 172 1.44 -22.47 -12.35
C SER A 172 0.00 -22.88 -12.75
N GLY A 173 -0.73 -22.00 -13.48
CA GLY A 173 -2.12 -22.21 -13.89
C GLY A 173 -3.14 -22.01 -12.76
N ARG A 174 -2.76 -21.47 -11.61
CA ARG A 174 -3.63 -21.16 -10.47
C ARG A 174 -3.72 -19.66 -10.29
N SER A 175 -4.88 -19.19 -9.85
CA SER A 175 -5.15 -17.77 -9.68
C SER A 175 -5.91 -17.51 -8.39
N ALA A 176 -5.52 -16.48 -7.67
CA ALA A 176 -6.19 -16.02 -6.46
C ALA A 176 -7.06 -14.78 -6.76
N GLY A 177 -8.21 -14.69 -6.12
CA GLY A 177 -9.01 -13.47 -6.11
C GLY A 177 -8.33 -12.38 -5.31
N ILE A 178 -8.75 -11.13 -5.54
CA ILE A 178 -8.26 -9.98 -4.78
C ILE A 178 -9.40 -9.23 -4.11
N PHE A 179 -9.09 -8.60 -3.00
CA PHE A 179 -9.95 -7.60 -2.37
C PHE A 179 -9.27 -6.23 -2.38
N PHE A 180 -10.06 -5.19 -2.20
CA PHE A 180 -9.54 -3.90 -1.78
C PHE A 180 -10.29 -3.40 -0.55
N VAL A 181 -9.56 -2.76 0.33
CA VAL A 181 -10.12 -2.07 1.48
C VAL A 181 -9.80 -0.60 1.38
N THR A 182 -10.83 0.23 1.52
CA THR A 182 -10.70 1.68 1.62
C THR A 182 -10.98 2.10 3.05
N MET A 183 -10.15 3.01 3.54
CA MET A 183 -10.22 3.49 4.92
C MET A 183 -10.05 5.00 4.93
N GLN A 184 -10.73 5.68 5.86
CA GLN A 184 -10.55 7.10 6.06
C GLN A 184 -10.17 7.38 7.50
N ASN A 185 -9.18 8.29 7.69
CA ASN A 185 -8.74 8.71 9.01
C ASN A 185 -9.72 9.71 9.64
N HIS A 186 -9.67 9.85 10.96
CA HIS A 186 -10.49 10.80 11.72
C HIS A 186 -10.43 12.22 11.14
N PRO A 187 -11.52 12.99 11.31
CA PRO A 187 -11.59 14.42 10.93
C PRO A 187 -10.56 15.30 11.63
#